data_1ec31bbc502ac5a18635bd89c7d2b81d
#
_entry.id   1ec31bbc502ac5a18635bd89c7d2b81d
#
_cell.length_a   1.000
_cell.length_b   1.000
_cell.length_c   1.000
_cell.angle_alpha   90.00
_cell.angle_beta   90.00
_cell.angle_gamma   90.00
#
_symmetry.space_group_name_H-M   'P 1'
#
loop_
_entity.id
_entity.type
_entity.pdbx_description
1 polymer ?
#
loop_
_entity_poly.entity_id
_entity_poly.type
_entity_poly.pdbx_seq_one_letter_code
_entity_poly.pdbx_strand_id
1 'polypeptide(L)'
;MATADLILKNGKIFSVKDDNTIIRGEAVIIKDGKIDNICGNDEALKYEGNNTEVIDCGGNTILPGLCDAHCHPSIAAAVYAGCDLFGIYIQENETPDEVIDKYLARLKDFVDSHPDNALIRGTGWVQGNFITDRKPARQDLDRICSDRPVILESFCQHSLWVNTKALEIAGIDKDTPDVYAGEIVRDEQGNPTGYFKEPEAMDLIKMNVPGYDFSVEEYKDAFLFYQSEFANKYGVTLVQDCMHSDNAREAYVQLAKEGKLTVRARGVYMLEPGAFGEQLPQFINRKGSDDVGKDFRIDTIKIFAEGMFVLKEPFTEEFISENGMPKGYRGTPYWNDEDLGKSIEDSMKAGFDVHIHAMGD
;
A
#
# COMPACT_ATOMS: atom_id res chain seq x y z
N MET A 1 12.44 -45.08 8.20
CA MET A 1 12.20 -43.61 8.25
C MET A 1 10.84 -43.35 7.65
N ALA A 2 10.17 -42.29 8.07
CA ALA A 2 8.90 -41.94 7.44
C ALA A 2 9.18 -41.38 6.03
N THR A 3 8.37 -41.78 5.04
CA THR A 3 8.48 -41.32 3.65
C THR A 3 8.10 -39.84 3.54
N ALA A 4 8.78 -39.10 2.67
CA ALA A 4 8.48 -37.71 2.34
C ALA A 4 7.30 -37.63 1.37
N ASP A 5 6.61 -36.48 1.38
CA ASP A 5 5.62 -36.16 0.35
C ASP A 5 6.31 -35.58 -0.88
N LEU A 6 7.34 -34.74 -0.67
CA LEU A 6 8.11 -34.07 -1.71
C LEU A 6 9.59 -34.02 -1.32
N ILE A 7 10.47 -34.28 -2.30
CA ILE A 7 11.91 -34.10 -2.17
C ILE A 7 12.37 -33.16 -3.28
N LEU A 8 13.00 -32.06 -2.89
CA LEU A 8 13.78 -31.21 -3.81
C LEU A 8 15.23 -31.68 -3.74
N LYS A 9 15.82 -32.16 -4.83
CA LYS A 9 17.20 -32.65 -4.85
C LYS A 9 18.08 -31.91 -5.86
N ASN A 10 19.38 -32.10 -5.79
CA ASN A 10 20.37 -31.43 -6.64
C ASN A 10 20.26 -29.90 -6.59
N GLY A 11 19.93 -29.33 -5.44
CA GLY A 11 19.85 -27.89 -5.22
C GLY A 11 21.07 -27.36 -4.48
N LYS A 12 21.24 -26.03 -4.52
CA LYS A 12 22.14 -25.28 -3.63
C LYS A 12 21.28 -24.58 -2.61
N ILE A 13 21.08 -25.24 -1.45
CA ILE A 13 20.18 -24.72 -0.44
C ILE A 13 20.92 -23.69 0.41
N PHE A 14 20.25 -22.54 0.58
CA PHE A 14 20.63 -21.50 1.51
C PHE A 14 19.41 -21.10 2.35
N SER A 15 19.52 -21.29 3.65
CA SER A 15 18.49 -20.90 4.62
C SER A 15 19.16 -20.44 5.92
N VAL A 16 18.35 -19.87 6.82
CA VAL A 16 18.82 -19.36 8.11
C VAL A 16 17.86 -19.86 9.19
N LYS A 17 18.40 -20.31 10.35
CA LYS A 17 17.61 -20.61 11.54
C LYS A 17 17.32 -19.34 12.35
N ASP A 18 16.43 -19.48 13.32
CA ASP A 18 16.04 -18.40 14.23
C ASP A 18 17.23 -17.81 15.03
N ASP A 19 18.29 -18.63 15.24
CA ASP A 19 19.54 -18.22 15.90
C ASP A 19 20.58 -17.60 14.94
N ASN A 20 20.18 -17.27 13.72
CA ASN A 20 21.03 -16.78 12.62
C ASN A 20 22.05 -17.81 12.09
N THR A 21 21.94 -19.08 12.46
CA THR A 21 22.81 -20.13 11.89
C THR A 21 22.45 -20.37 10.43
N ILE A 22 23.44 -20.26 9.55
CA ILE A 22 23.27 -20.54 8.12
C ILE A 22 23.18 -22.05 7.91
N ILE A 23 22.13 -22.48 7.21
CA ILE A 23 21.94 -23.86 6.78
C ILE A 23 22.30 -23.97 5.30
N ARG A 24 23.07 -25.01 4.97
CA ARG A 24 23.40 -25.40 3.61
C ARG A 24 23.10 -26.86 3.39
N GLY A 25 22.73 -27.24 2.18
CA GLY A 25 22.44 -28.62 1.79
C GLY A 25 22.29 -28.75 0.29
N GLU A 26 21.96 -29.96 -0.15
CA GLU A 26 21.72 -30.30 -1.55
C GLU A 26 20.28 -30.76 -1.81
N ALA A 27 19.58 -31.17 -0.73
CA ALA A 27 18.19 -31.63 -0.80
C ALA A 27 17.34 -31.10 0.35
N VAL A 28 16.07 -30.81 0.08
CA VAL A 28 15.02 -30.46 1.06
C VAL A 28 14.00 -31.59 1.10
N ILE A 29 13.73 -32.11 2.28
CA ILE A 29 12.72 -33.10 2.55
C ILE A 29 11.47 -32.40 3.08
N ILE A 30 10.34 -32.61 2.44
CA ILE A 30 9.06 -32.01 2.82
C ILE A 30 8.09 -33.12 3.17
N LYS A 31 7.47 -32.97 4.35
CA LYS A 31 6.46 -33.89 4.86
C LYS A 31 5.35 -33.12 5.57
N ASP A 32 4.10 -33.51 5.32
CA ASP A 32 2.91 -32.87 5.88
C ASP A 32 2.91 -31.32 5.68
N GLY A 33 3.41 -30.87 4.51
CA GLY A 33 3.52 -29.47 4.14
C GLY A 33 4.57 -28.68 4.94
N LYS A 34 5.52 -29.37 5.61
CA LYS A 34 6.62 -28.74 6.38
C LYS A 34 7.97 -29.26 5.93
N ILE A 35 9.00 -28.45 6.10
CA ILE A 35 10.40 -28.88 5.94
C ILE A 35 10.74 -29.82 7.10
N ASP A 36 10.95 -31.11 6.79
CA ASP A 36 11.33 -32.14 7.77
C ASP A 36 12.85 -32.19 7.94
N ASN A 37 13.61 -32.10 6.83
CA ASN A 37 15.06 -32.13 6.86
C ASN A 37 15.68 -31.34 5.70
N ILE A 38 16.90 -30.89 5.89
CA ILE A 38 17.80 -30.37 4.85
C ILE A 38 19.09 -31.18 4.94
N CYS A 39 19.45 -31.89 3.87
CA CYS A 39 20.55 -32.86 3.88
C CYS A 39 21.29 -32.93 2.54
N GLY A 40 22.21 -33.87 2.40
CA GLY A 40 22.83 -34.22 1.13
C GLY A 40 21.93 -35.12 0.27
N ASN A 41 22.19 -35.18 -1.04
CA ASN A 41 21.42 -35.96 -2.00
C ASN A 41 21.35 -37.47 -1.65
N ASP A 42 22.46 -38.05 -1.19
CA ASP A 42 22.51 -39.49 -0.82
C ASP A 42 21.64 -39.79 0.40
N GLU A 43 21.51 -38.86 1.34
CA GLU A 43 20.65 -39.01 2.49
C GLU A 43 19.18 -38.86 2.11
N ALA A 44 18.87 -37.97 1.17
CA ALA A 44 17.51 -37.70 0.70
C ALA A 44 16.84 -38.95 0.13
N LEU A 45 17.60 -39.85 -0.53
CA LEU A 45 17.08 -41.12 -1.07
C LEU A 45 16.43 -42.03 -0.01
N LYS A 46 16.82 -41.87 1.28
CA LYS A 46 16.23 -42.67 2.39
C LYS A 46 14.81 -42.29 2.74
N TYR A 47 14.35 -41.11 2.26
CA TYR A 47 13.01 -40.57 2.48
C TYR A 47 12.09 -40.80 1.30
N GLU A 48 12.60 -41.33 0.17
CA GLU A 48 11.83 -41.64 -1.03
C GLU A 48 10.94 -42.87 -0.81
N GLY A 49 9.68 -42.77 -1.20
CA GLY A 49 8.70 -43.80 -1.20
C GLY A 49 7.84 -43.80 -2.45
N ASN A 50 6.94 -44.77 -2.58
CA ASN A 50 6.14 -44.93 -3.80
C ASN A 50 5.28 -43.75 -4.19
N ASN A 51 4.92 -42.89 -3.22
CA ASN A 51 4.08 -41.69 -3.42
C ASN A 51 4.88 -40.38 -3.25
N THR A 52 6.20 -40.43 -3.10
CA THR A 52 7.04 -39.25 -2.94
C THR A 52 7.23 -38.58 -4.30
N GLU A 53 6.85 -37.33 -4.40
CA GLU A 53 7.22 -36.49 -5.54
C GLU A 53 8.70 -36.09 -5.43
N VAL A 54 9.44 -36.20 -6.52
CA VAL A 54 10.87 -35.83 -6.53
C VAL A 54 11.13 -34.83 -7.65
N ILE A 55 11.60 -33.63 -7.26
CA ILE A 55 11.97 -32.56 -8.19
C ILE A 55 13.49 -32.44 -8.22
N ASP A 56 14.08 -32.61 -9.40
CA ASP A 56 15.50 -32.32 -9.62
C ASP A 56 15.69 -30.83 -9.89
N CYS A 57 16.37 -30.14 -8.99
CA CYS A 57 16.61 -28.70 -9.08
C CYS A 57 17.77 -28.31 -10.00
N GLY A 58 18.50 -29.29 -10.60
CA GLY A 58 19.52 -29.04 -11.64
C GLY A 58 20.66 -28.13 -11.22
N GLY A 59 21.02 -28.10 -9.93
CA GLY A 59 22.06 -27.22 -9.40
C GLY A 59 21.60 -25.77 -9.13
N ASN A 60 20.32 -25.48 -9.27
CA ASN A 60 19.77 -24.17 -8.97
C ASN A 60 19.76 -23.88 -7.46
N THR A 61 19.74 -22.60 -7.11
CA THR A 61 19.64 -22.17 -5.72
C THR A 61 18.21 -22.34 -5.20
N ILE A 62 18.08 -22.91 -4.00
CA ILE A 62 16.82 -23.03 -3.26
C ILE A 62 16.88 -22.11 -2.05
N LEU A 63 15.92 -21.20 -1.97
CA LEU A 63 15.77 -20.22 -0.88
C LEU A 63 14.40 -20.42 -0.21
N PRO A 64 14.24 -20.00 1.05
CA PRO A 64 12.91 -19.76 1.61
C PRO A 64 12.15 -18.78 0.73
N GLY A 65 10.82 -18.93 0.68
CA GLY A 65 9.98 -17.95 0.01
C GLY A 65 10.20 -16.54 0.57
N LEU A 66 10.27 -15.56 -0.31
CA LEU A 66 10.49 -14.18 0.09
C LEU A 66 9.28 -13.63 0.85
N CYS A 67 9.55 -12.76 1.81
CA CYS A 67 8.55 -12.01 2.56
C CYS A 67 8.72 -10.53 2.26
N ASP A 68 7.68 -9.88 1.73
CA ASP A 68 7.61 -8.43 1.65
C ASP A 68 6.98 -7.92 2.94
N ALA A 69 7.83 -7.40 3.83
CA ALA A 69 7.43 -6.99 5.16
C ALA A 69 6.78 -5.60 5.21
N HIS A 70 6.79 -4.84 4.12
CA HIS A 70 6.13 -3.53 4.01
C HIS A 70 5.73 -3.27 2.57
N CYS A 71 4.50 -3.56 2.23
CA CYS A 71 3.92 -3.26 0.93
C CYS A 71 2.46 -2.83 1.06
N HIS A 72 1.87 -2.44 -0.06
CA HIS A 72 0.49 -1.98 -0.14
C HIS A 72 -0.22 -2.63 -1.34
N PRO A 73 -0.51 -3.95 -1.30
CA PRO A 73 -1.22 -4.63 -2.37
C PRO A 73 -2.61 -4.04 -2.64
N SER A 74 -3.25 -3.44 -1.63
CA SER A 74 -4.52 -2.72 -1.79
C SER A 74 -4.42 -1.51 -2.73
N ILE A 75 -3.23 -0.88 -2.86
CA ILE A 75 -3.00 0.15 -3.86
C ILE A 75 -3.03 -0.44 -5.29
N ALA A 76 -2.70 -1.72 -5.45
CA ALA A 76 -2.82 -2.39 -6.76
C ALA A 76 -4.25 -2.34 -7.31
N ALA A 77 -5.27 -2.24 -6.45
CA ALA A 77 -6.64 -2.03 -6.89
C ALA A 77 -6.81 -0.72 -7.66
N ALA A 78 -6.17 0.35 -7.19
CA ALA A 78 -6.20 1.65 -7.87
C ALA A 78 -5.54 1.61 -9.25
N VAL A 79 -4.48 0.80 -9.41
CA VAL A 79 -3.81 0.59 -10.71
C VAL A 79 -4.62 -0.35 -11.61
N TYR A 80 -5.17 -1.41 -11.04
CA TYR A 80 -5.89 -2.44 -11.79
C TYR A 80 -7.28 -1.98 -12.26
N ALA A 81 -8.03 -1.33 -11.38
CA ALA A 81 -9.42 -0.92 -11.64
C ALA A 81 -9.57 0.59 -11.96
N GLY A 82 -8.51 1.37 -11.84
CA GLY A 82 -8.48 2.80 -12.08
C GLY A 82 -7.61 3.21 -13.26
N CYS A 83 -7.53 4.53 -13.49
CA CYS A 83 -6.64 5.12 -14.49
C CYS A 83 -5.19 5.06 -13.98
N ASP A 84 -4.35 4.27 -14.66
CA ASP A 84 -2.91 4.17 -14.36
C ASP A 84 -2.14 5.36 -14.97
N LEU A 85 -1.61 6.21 -14.09
CA LEU A 85 -0.80 7.38 -14.47
C LEU A 85 0.69 7.22 -14.17
N PHE A 86 1.13 6.03 -13.76
CA PHE A 86 2.54 5.76 -13.46
C PHE A 86 3.43 5.93 -14.68
N GLY A 87 4.70 6.28 -14.42
CA GLY A 87 5.74 6.35 -15.44
C GLY A 87 5.75 7.63 -16.28
N ILE A 88 4.93 8.63 -15.95
CA ILE A 88 4.99 9.95 -16.59
C ILE A 88 5.84 10.87 -15.72
N TYR A 89 7.05 11.18 -16.19
CA TYR A 89 7.98 12.10 -15.56
C TYR A 89 8.30 13.23 -16.53
N ILE A 90 8.46 14.46 -15.97
CA ILE A 90 8.92 15.60 -16.74
C ILE A 90 10.34 15.34 -17.26
N GLN A 91 10.55 15.58 -18.54
CA GLN A 91 11.86 15.43 -19.17
C GLN A 91 12.58 16.78 -19.25
N GLU A 92 13.89 16.74 -19.47
CA GLU A 92 14.68 17.93 -19.76
C GLU A 92 14.08 18.67 -20.96
N ASN A 93 13.68 19.89 -20.88
CA ASN A 93 13.02 20.72 -21.88
C ASN A 93 11.49 20.52 -22.04
N GLU A 94 10.83 19.74 -21.19
CA GLU A 94 9.37 19.72 -21.14
C GLU A 94 8.82 20.77 -20.18
N THR A 95 7.68 21.30 -20.52
CA THR A 95 6.91 22.19 -19.66
C THR A 95 5.91 21.39 -18.80
N PRO A 96 5.50 21.90 -17.63
CA PRO A 96 4.43 21.28 -16.85
C PRO A 96 3.11 21.08 -17.63
N ASP A 97 2.77 21.97 -18.57
CA ASP A 97 1.56 21.82 -19.40
C ASP A 97 1.68 20.64 -20.36
N GLU A 98 2.83 20.38 -20.96
CA GLU A 98 3.07 19.19 -21.79
C GLU A 98 2.96 17.90 -20.97
N VAL A 99 3.38 17.92 -19.70
CA VAL A 99 3.21 16.77 -18.79
C VAL A 99 1.74 16.58 -18.41
N ILE A 100 1.02 17.68 -18.14
CA ILE A 100 -0.43 17.62 -17.91
C ILE A 100 -1.14 17.00 -19.11
N ASP A 101 -0.82 17.42 -20.33
CA ASP A 101 -1.43 16.87 -21.53
C ASP A 101 -1.18 15.35 -21.68
N LYS A 102 -0.02 14.83 -21.23
CA LYS A 102 0.24 13.38 -21.17
C LYS A 102 -0.68 12.66 -20.19
N TYR A 103 -0.87 13.24 -18.99
CA TYR A 103 -1.82 12.70 -18.01
C TYR A 103 -3.26 12.74 -18.54
N LEU A 104 -3.65 13.86 -19.16
CA LEU A 104 -4.99 14.00 -19.73
C LEU A 104 -5.25 13.06 -20.89
N ALA A 105 -4.25 12.75 -21.71
CA ALA A 105 -4.38 11.75 -22.76
C ALA A 105 -4.70 10.36 -22.19
N ARG A 106 -3.95 9.89 -21.16
CA ARG A 106 -4.27 8.62 -20.48
C ARG A 106 -5.63 8.63 -19.81
N LEU A 107 -5.96 9.73 -19.13
CA LEU A 107 -7.28 9.89 -18.51
C LEU A 107 -8.39 9.81 -19.54
N LYS A 108 -8.22 10.44 -20.71
CA LYS A 108 -9.19 10.39 -21.79
C LYS A 108 -9.42 8.99 -22.30
N ASP A 109 -8.34 8.25 -22.56
CA ASP A 109 -8.43 6.86 -23.02
C ASP A 109 -9.17 5.98 -22.00
N PHE A 110 -8.91 6.20 -20.70
CA PHE A 110 -9.58 5.49 -19.63
C PHE A 110 -11.07 5.86 -19.54
N VAL A 111 -11.41 7.15 -19.59
CA VAL A 111 -12.80 7.65 -19.55
C VAL A 111 -13.61 7.12 -20.73
N ASP A 112 -13.04 7.14 -21.94
CA ASP A 112 -13.69 6.67 -23.16
C ASP A 112 -13.92 5.14 -23.14
N SER A 113 -13.01 4.39 -22.54
CA SER A 113 -13.12 2.93 -22.41
C SER A 113 -14.03 2.48 -21.25
N HIS A 114 -14.37 3.39 -20.32
CA HIS A 114 -15.21 3.11 -19.15
C HIS A 114 -16.38 4.10 -19.05
N PRO A 115 -17.30 4.10 -20.04
CA PRO A 115 -18.39 5.07 -20.09
C PRO A 115 -19.40 4.92 -18.93
N ASP A 116 -19.51 3.72 -18.37
CA ASP A 116 -20.50 3.41 -17.32
C ASP A 116 -19.97 3.67 -15.89
N ASN A 117 -18.70 4.01 -15.73
CA ASN A 117 -18.13 4.31 -14.41
C ASN A 117 -18.74 5.62 -13.87
N ALA A 118 -19.46 5.54 -12.76
CA ALA A 118 -20.05 6.71 -12.09
C ALA A 118 -19.01 7.64 -11.45
N LEU A 119 -17.83 7.10 -11.13
CA LEU A 119 -16.68 7.78 -10.57
C LEU A 119 -15.42 7.34 -11.33
N ILE A 120 -14.60 8.29 -11.72
CA ILE A 120 -13.29 8.04 -12.34
C ILE A 120 -12.23 8.14 -11.26
N ARG A 121 -11.57 7.01 -10.95
CA ARG A 121 -10.44 6.93 -10.02
C ARG A 121 -9.16 6.68 -10.80
N GLY A 122 -8.04 7.16 -10.29
CA GLY A 122 -6.73 6.87 -10.86
C GLY A 122 -5.62 7.18 -9.88
N THR A 123 -4.41 6.70 -10.18
CA THR A 123 -3.24 6.90 -9.33
C THR A 123 -1.96 7.00 -10.14
N GLY A 124 -0.91 7.55 -9.54
CA GLY A 124 0.43 7.49 -10.11
C GLY A 124 0.95 8.80 -10.71
N TRP A 125 0.18 9.90 -10.65
CA TRP A 125 0.75 11.18 -11.07
C TRP A 125 1.80 11.67 -10.07
N VAL A 126 2.81 12.41 -10.56
CA VAL A 126 4.01 12.75 -9.79
C VAL A 126 4.00 14.23 -9.44
N GLN A 127 3.97 14.55 -8.15
CA GLN A 127 4.01 15.93 -7.65
C GLN A 127 5.26 16.70 -8.12
N GLY A 128 6.41 16.02 -8.18
CA GLY A 128 7.67 16.57 -8.64
C GLY A 128 7.66 17.11 -10.08
N ASN A 129 6.66 16.73 -10.89
CA ASN A 129 6.46 17.30 -12.22
C ASN A 129 5.94 18.76 -12.17
N PHE A 130 5.50 19.25 -11.00
CA PHE A 130 4.82 20.54 -10.79
C PHE A 130 5.51 21.41 -9.73
N ILE A 131 6.83 21.38 -9.70
CA ILE A 131 7.64 22.20 -8.77
C ILE A 131 7.57 23.70 -9.12
N THR A 132 7.15 24.03 -10.36
CA THR A 132 7.00 25.40 -10.87
C THR A 132 5.68 26.06 -10.42
N ASP A 133 5.43 27.29 -10.87
CA ASP A 133 4.17 28.01 -10.62
C ASP A 133 2.93 27.30 -11.20
N ARG A 134 3.11 26.44 -12.21
CA ARG A 134 2.03 25.64 -12.81
C ARG A 134 1.73 24.40 -11.96
N LYS A 135 0.62 24.44 -11.26
CA LYS A 135 0.13 23.32 -10.44
C LYS A 135 -1.02 22.59 -11.16
N PRO A 136 -1.33 21.32 -10.79
CA PRO A 136 -2.55 20.65 -11.23
C PRO A 136 -3.78 21.47 -10.85
N ALA A 137 -4.74 21.56 -11.75
CA ALA A 137 -5.96 22.31 -11.52
C ALA A 137 -7.19 21.50 -11.97
N ARG A 138 -8.33 21.70 -11.27
CA ARG A 138 -9.61 21.05 -11.62
C ARG A 138 -10.02 21.27 -13.06
N GLN A 139 -9.74 22.45 -13.62
CA GLN A 139 -10.07 22.81 -14.99
C GLN A 139 -9.34 21.93 -16.02
N ASP A 140 -8.16 21.39 -15.69
CA ASP A 140 -7.46 20.48 -16.57
C ASP A 140 -8.27 19.18 -16.74
N LEU A 141 -8.75 18.62 -15.62
CA LEU A 141 -9.57 17.41 -15.62
C LEU A 141 -10.96 17.63 -16.22
N ASP A 142 -11.56 18.81 -15.99
CA ASP A 142 -12.86 19.18 -16.54
C ASP A 142 -12.85 19.17 -18.09
N ARG A 143 -11.70 19.39 -18.74
CA ARG A 143 -11.54 19.27 -20.20
C ARG A 143 -11.81 17.86 -20.71
N ILE A 144 -11.62 16.85 -19.86
CA ILE A 144 -11.76 15.43 -20.21
C ILE A 144 -13.09 14.87 -19.70
N CYS A 145 -13.44 15.17 -18.45
CA CYS A 145 -14.65 14.64 -17.82
C CYS A 145 -15.20 15.68 -16.83
N SER A 146 -16.31 16.33 -17.19
CA SER A 146 -16.95 17.37 -16.36
C SER A 146 -18.29 16.92 -15.76
N ASP A 147 -18.84 15.81 -16.22
CA ASP A 147 -20.15 15.28 -15.82
C ASP A 147 -20.04 14.23 -14.69
N ARG A 148 -18.90 13.62 -14.52
CA ARG A 148 -18.60 12.62 -13.48
C ARG A 148 -17.44 13.10 -12.59
N PRO A 149 -17.41 12.73 -11.29
CA PRO A 149 -16.28 13.03 -10.45
C PRO A 149 -15.02 12.31 -10.95
N VAL A 150 -13.90 13.02 -10.98
CA VAL A 150 -12.57 12.51 -11.27
C VAL A 150 -11.69 12.73 -10.05
N ILE A 151 -11.06 11.68 -9.53
CA ILE A 151 -10.18 11.70 -8.37
C ILE A 151 -8.91 10.93 -8.70
N LEU A 152 -7.80 11.67 -8.80
CA LEU A 152 -6.48 11.12 -9.13
C LEU A 152 -5.55 11.26 -7.93
N GLU A 153 -5.07 10.14 -7.41
CA GLU A 153 -4.14 10.11 -6.29
C GLU A 153 -2.70 10.16 -6.78
N SER A 154 -1.84 10.89 -6.08
CA SER A 154 -0.42 11.00 -6.46
C SER A 154 0.34 9.70 -6.22
N PHE A 155 1.50 9.56 -6.89
CA PHE A 155 2.43 8.43 -6.70
C PHE A 155 2.80 8.21 -5.24
N CYS A 156 3.05 9.29 -4.50
CA CYS A 156 3.47 9.22 -3.10
C CYS A 156 2.31 9.06 -2.10
N GLN A 157 1.06 9.04 -2.56
CA GLN A 157 -0.16 8.94 -1.76
C GLN A 157 -0.42 10.14 -0.81
N HIS A 158 0.27 11.26 -1.01
CA HIS A 158 0.13 12.47 -0.18
C HIS A 158 -0.60 13.60 -0.90
N SER A 159 -1.25 13.34 -2.05
CA SER A 159 -2.04 14.37 -2.73
C SER A 159 -3.14 13.80 -3.61
N LEU A 160 -4.21 14.58 -3.73
CA LEU A 160 -5.26 14.37 -4.72
C LEU A 160 -5.30 15.50 -5.75
N TRP A 161 -5.60 15.13 -6.98
CA TRP A 161 -5.97 16.01 -8.06
C TRP A 161 -7.39 15.65 -8.49
N VAL A 162 -8.34 16.57 -8.27
CA VAL A 162 -9.77 16.32 -8.50
C VAL A 162 -10.38 17.37 -9.41
N ASN A 163 -11.46 16.98 -10.11
CA ASN A 163 -12.20 17.88 -11.00
C ASN A 163 -13.28 18.68 -10.24
N THR A 164 -13.93 19.61 -10.95
CA THR A 164 -15.01 20.44 -10.39
C THR A 164 -16.16 19.58 -9.86
N LYS A 165 -16.51 18.49 -10.56
CA LYS A 165 -17.61 17.61 -10.17
C LYS A 165 -17.36 16.90 -8.85
N ALA A 166 -16.12 16.50 -8.57
CA ALA A 166 -15.75 15.90 -7.30
C ALA A 166 -15.84 16.91 -6.13
N LEU A 167 -15.43 18.17 -6.36
CA LEU A 167 -15.58 19.24 -5.36
C LEU A 167 -17.06 19.52 -5.05
N GLU A 168 -17.91 19.60 -6.07
CA GLU A 168 -19.36 19.79 -5.89
C GLU A 168 -20.00 18.68 -5.05
N ILE A 169 -19.67 17.42 -5.34
CA ILE A 169 -20.22 16.26 -4.61
C ILE A 169 -19.71 16.24 -3.17
N ALA A 170 -18.44 16.56 -2.95
CA ALA A 170 -17.86 16.63 -1.63
C ALA A 170 -18.33 17.86 -0.81
N GLY A 171 -18.99 18.82 -1.44
CA GLY A 171 -19.43 20.06 -0.80
C GLY A 171 -18.29 21.00 -0.44
N ILE A 172 -17.20 20.98 -1.22
CA ILE A 172 -16.00 21.76 -0.95
C ILE A 172 -15.99 23.01 -1.82
N ASP A 173 -15.91 24.16 -1.17
CA ASP A 173 -15.93 25.48 -1.80
C ASP A 173 -14.91 26.45 -1.14
N LYS A 174 -15.02 27.75 -1.48
CA LYS A 174 -14.17 28.80 -0.92
C LYS A 174 -14.36 29.04 0.59
N ASP A 175 -15.50 28.66 1.14
CA ASP A 175 -15.87 28.85 2.54
C ASP A 175 -15.54 27.59 3.40
N THR A 176 -15.10 26.49 2.77
CA THR A 176 -14.62 25.28 3.45
C THR A 176 -13.37 25.63 4.28
N PRO A 177 -13.37 25.37 5.60
CA PRO A 177 -12.21 25.68 6.44
C PRO A 177 -11.00 24.83 6.09
N ASP A 178 -9.82 25.37 6.34
CA ASP A 178 -8.59 24.59 6.27
C ASP A 178 -8.55 23.54 7.40
N VAL A 179 -7.88 22.43 7.14
CA VAL A 179 -7.71 21.32 8.08
C VAL A 179 -6.33 21.37 8.74
N TYR A 180 -6.23 20.81 9.92
CA TYR A 180 -4.93 20.68 10.60
C TYR A 180 -4.07 19.67 9.83
N ALA A 181 -2.80 20.00 9.63
CA ALA A 181 -1.81 19.18 8.93
C ALA A 181 -2.14 18.81 7.47
N GLY A 182 -3.09 19.52 6.83
CA GLY A 182 -3.42 19.37 5.42
C GLY A 182 -3.62 20.70 4.71
N GLU A 183 -3.61 20.71 3.37
CA GLU A 183 -3.76 21.92 2.57
C GLU A 183 -4.80 21.71 1.45
N ILE A 184 -5.81 22.58 1.44
CA ILE A 184 -6.66 22.79 0.25
C ILE A 184 -6.01 23.89 -0.57
N VAL A 185 -5.36 23.53 -1.68
CA VAL A 185 -4.71 24.53 -2.54
C VAL A 185 -5.78 25.41 -3.19
N ARG A 186 -5.65 26.75 -3.03
CA ARG A 186 -6.62 27.75 -3.48
C ARG A 186 -6.03 28.71 -4.51
N ASP A 187 -6.89 29.23 -5.35
CA ASP A 187 -6.54 30.31 -6.27
C ASP A 187 -6.51 31.69 -5.54
N GLU A 188 -6.14 32.74 -6.27
CA GLU A 188 -6.08 34.13 -5.73
C GLU A 188 -7.43 34.63 -5.21
N GLN A 189 -8.53 34.04 -5.64
CA GLN A 189 -9.89 34.36 -5.21
C GLN A 189 -10.37 33.51 -4.04
N GLY A 190 -9.52 32.59 -3.54
CA GLY A 190 -9.81 31.67 -2.45
C GLY A 190 -10.59 30.42 -2.87
N ASN A 191 -10.80 30.17 -4.17
CA ASN A 191 -11.49 28.95 -4.59
C ASN A 191 -10.56 27.74 -4.59
N PRO A 192 -11.02 26.54 -4.18
CA PRO A 192 -10.25 25.32 -4.30
C PRO A 192 -9.85 25.05 -5.75
N THR A 193 -8.57 24.81 -5.97
CA THR A 193 -8.02 24.51 -7.32
C THR A 193 -8.29 23.08 -7.76
N GLY A 194 -8.70 22.20 -6.84
CA GLY A 194 -8.80 20.76 -7.05
C GLY A 194 -7.53 20.01 -6.66
N TYR A 195 -6.54 20.69 -6.09
CA TYR A 195 -5.31 20.08 -5.57
C TYR A 195 -5.37 20.08 -4.04
N PHE A 196 -5.23 18.88 -3.46
CA PHE A 196 -5.25 18.64 -2.01
C PHE A 196 -3.94 17.99 -1.61
N LYS A 197 -3.38 18.41 -0.48
CA LYS A 197 -2.15 17.85 0.07
C LYS A 197 -2.39 17.33 1.47
N GLU A 198 -1.74 16.21 1.77
CA GLU A 198 -1.78 15.44 3.00
C GLU A 198 -3.13 14.78 3.29
N PRO A 199 -3.12 13.66 4.02
CA PRO A 199 -4.29 12.84 4.26
C PRO A 199 -5.49 13.60 4.78
N GLU A 200 -5.30 14.55 5.70
CA GLU A 200 -6.39 15.30 6.34
C GLU A 200 -7.19 16.13 5.32
N ALA A 201 -6.51 16.73 4.35
CA ALA A 201 -7.20 17.44 3.27
C ALA A 201 -7.78 16.48 2.23
N MET A 202 -7.08 15.38 1.93
CA MET A 202 -7.54 14.35 1.00
C MET A 202 -8.82 13.68 1.49
N ASP A 203 -8.96 13.48 2.79
CA ASP A 203 -10.12 12.84 3.43
C ASP A 203 -11.40 13.66 3.26
N LEU A 204 -11.30 14.99 3.11
CA LEU A 204 -12.45 15.81 2.74
C LEU A 204 -13.10 15.36 1.43
N ILE A 205 -12.32 14.86 0.48
CA ILE A 205 -12.80 14.27 -0.77
C ILE A 205 -13.16 12.80 -0.58
N LYS A 206 -12.25 12.01 -0.04
CA LYS A 206 -12.37 10.54 0.07
C LYS A 206 -13.59 10.11 0.85
N MET A 207 -13.92 10.81 1.93
CA MET A 207 -15.06 10.48 2.80
C MET A 207 -16.39 11.02 2.28
N ASN A 208 -16.39 12.04 1.43
CA ASN A 208 -17.60 12.72 0.99
C ASN A 208 -17.99 12.40 -0.47
N VAL A 209 -17.14 11.75 -1.26
CA VAL A 209 -17.49 11.27 -2.59
C VAL A 209 -17.90 9.79 -2.52
N PRO A 210 -19.18 9.46 -2.73
CA PRO A 210 -19.66 8.08 -2.64
C PRO A 210 -18.93 7.16 -3.63
N GLY A 211 -18.56 5.97 -3.18
CA GLY A 211 -17.89 4.98 -4.02
C GLY A 211 -16.41 5.25 -4.24
N TYR A 212 -15.78 6.13 -3.45
CA TYR A 212 -14.33 6.34 -3.53
C TYR A 212 -13.55 5.06 -3.21
N ASP A 213 -13.89 4.37 -2.13
CA ASP A 213 -13.30 3.07 -1.83
C ASP A 213 -13.73 2.03 -2.88
N PHE A 214 -12.81 1.10 -3.19
CA PHE A 214 -13.12 0.02 -4.11
C PHE A 214 -14.04 -0.99 -3.42
N SER A 215 -14.90 -1.62 -4.22
CA SER A 215 -15.75 -2.71 -3.74
C SER A 215 -14.92 -3.94 -3.37
N VAL A 216 -15.49 -4.84 -2.58
CA VAL A 216 -14.86 -6.12 -2.22
C VAL A 216 -14.47 -6.92 -3.47
N GLU A 217 -15.32 -6.95 -4.50
CA GLU A 217 -15.02 -7.68 -5.75
C GLU A 217 -13.87 -7.04 -6.54
N GLU A 218 -13.82 -5.70 -6.63
CA GLU A 218 -12.69 -5.01 -7.26
C GLU A 218 -11.39 -5.30 -6.52
N TYR A 219 -11.39 -5.32 -5.19
CA TYR A 219 -10.21 -5.72 -4.41
C TYR A 219 -9.83 -7.19 -4.61
N LYS A 220 -10.80 -8.10 -4.70
CA LYS A 220 -10.51 -9.51 -4.98
C LYS A 220 -9.79 -9.67 -6.32
N ASP A 221 -10.30 -9.04 -7.37
CA ASP A 221 -9.67 -9.08 -8.69
C ASP A 221 -8.27 -8.47 -8.67
N ALA A 222 -8.09 -7.34 -7.99
CA ALA A 222 -6.80 -6.68 -7.84
C ALA A 222 -5.78 -7.54 -7.06
N PHE A 223 -6.18 -8.21 -6.00
CA PHE A 223 -5.29 -9.11 -5.25
C PHE A 223 -4.91 -10.36 -6.05
N LEU A 224 -5.83 -10.92 -6.82
CA LEU A 224 -5.52 -12.01 -7.74
C LEU A 224 -4.54 -11.57 -8.83
N PHE A 225 -4.71 -10.38 -9.37
CA PHE A 225 -3.76 -9.77 -10.29
C PHE A 225 -2.39 -9.52 -9.63
N TYR A 226 -2.36 -8.89 -8.46
CA TYR A 226 -1.14 -8.62 -7.72
C TYR A 226 -0.34 -9.89 -7.42
N GLN A 227 -1.00 -10.94 -6.92
CA GLN A 227 -0.30 -12.18 -6.59
C GLN A 227 0.27 -12.88 -7.83
N SER A 228 -0.43 -12.87 -8.98
CA SER A 228 0.06 -13.50 -10.22
C SER A 228 1.16 -12.70 -10.90
N GLU A 229 0.99 -11.39 -11.01
CA GLU A 229 1.85 -10.54 -11.82
C GLU A 229 3.07 -10.00 -11.07
N PHE A 230 2.97 -9.84 -9.75
CA PHE A 230 4.05 -9.28 -8.94
C PHE A 230 4.62 -10.29 -7.95
N ALA A 231 3.82 -10.86 -7.06
CA ALA A 231 4.36 -11.65 -5.96
C ALA A 231 4.90 -13.01 -6.41
N ASN A 232 4.11 -13.82 -7.10
CA ASN A 232 4.50 -15.18 -7.50
C ASN A 232 5.70 -15.20 -8.47
N LYS A 233 5.75 -14.25 -9.41
CA LYS A 233 6.86 -14.13 -10.37
C LYS A 233 8.22 -13.94 -9.71
N TYR A 234 8.24 -13.29 -8.56
CA TYR A 234 9.47 -12.97 -7.83
C TYR A 234 9.69 -13.83 -6.59
N GLY A 235 8.89 -14.89 -6.40
CA GLY A 235 9.02 -15.81 -5.28
C GLY A 235 8.60 -15.23 -3.93
N VAL A 236 7.80 -14.17 -3.92
CA VAL A 236 7.18 -13.63 -2.70
C VAL A 236 6.05 -14.57 -2.29
N THR A 237 6.09 -15.05 -1.07
CA THR A 237 5.14 -16.02 -0.51
C THR A 237 4.34 -15.48 0.68
N LEU A 238 4.75 -14.32 1.19
CA LEU A 238 4.06 -13.59 2.25
C LEU A 238 4.21 -12.09 2.01
N VAL A 239 3.14 -11.35 2.24
CA VAL A 239 3.10 -9.89 2.21
C VAL A 239 2.52 -9.33 3.51
N GLN A 240 3.08 -8.20 3.96
CA GLN A 240 2.48 -7.36 4.99
C GLN A 240 1.82 -6.17 4.31
N ASP A 241 0.48 -6.21 4.16
CA ASP A 241 -0.28 -5.06 3.65
C ASP A 241 -0.41 -4.03 4.78
N CYS A 242 0.36 -2.96 4.69
CA CYS A 242 0.52 -1.98 5.77
C CYS A 242 -0.56 -0.90 5.79
N MET A 243 -1.52 -0.96 4.89
CA MET A 243 -2.66 -0.04 4.85
C MET A 243 -3.78 -0.63 3.98
N HIS A 244 -4.93 -0.86 4.57
CA HIS A 244 -6.08 -1.38 3.82
C HIS A 244 -7.40 -0.87 4.41
N SER A 245 -8.40 -0.74 3.55
CA SER A 245 -9.78 -0.44 3.94
C SER A 245 -10.50 -1.69 4.48
N ASP A 246 -11.69 -1.50 5.03
CA ASP A 246 -12.55 -2.60 5.44
C ASP A 246 -12.97 -3.50 4.25
N ASN A 247 -13.17 -2.92 3.06
CA ASN A 247 -13.47 -3.69 1.85
C ASN A 247 -12.27 -4.53 1.39
N ALA A 248 -11.06 -3.96 1.43
CA ALA A 248 -9.84 -4.71 1.12
C ALA A 248 -9.62 -5.87 2.11
N ARG A 249 -9.85 -5.64 3.40
CA ARG A 249 -9.80 -6.68 4.44
C ARG A 249 -10.79 -7.81 4.16
N GLU A 250 -12.05 -7.46 3.87
CA GLU A 250 -13.08 -8.46 3.55
C GLU A 250 -12.71 -9.25 2.29
N ALA A 251 -12.12 -8.60 1.28
CA ALA A 251 -11.64 -9.28 0.08
C ALA A 251 -10.56 -10.33 0.40
N TYR A 252 -9.59 -10.01 1.25
CA TYR A 252 -8.60 -10.99 1.73
C TYR A 252 -9.26 -12.17 2.44
N VAL A 253 -10.20 -11.89 3.36
CA VAL A 253 -10.92 -12.93 4.11
C VAL A 253 -11.67 -13.87 3.16
N GLN A 254 -12.36 -13.31 2.16
CA GLN A 254 -13.10 -14.12 1.18
C GLN A 254 -12.17 -14.95 0.31
N LEU A 255 -11.12 -14.35 -0.26
CA LEU A 255 -10.15 -15.08 -1.08
C LEU A 255 -9.43 -16.18 -0.30
N ALA A 256 -9.12 -15.95 0.97
CA ALA A 256 -8.53 -16.97 1.83
C ALA A 256 -9.50 -18.12 2.09
N LYS A 257 -10.78 -17.84 2.40
CA LYS A 257 -11.83 -18.85 2.57
C LYS A 257 -12.11 -19.63 1.29
N GLU A 258 -12.00 -19.00 0.13
CA GLU A 258 -12.15 -19.61 -1.18
C GLU A 258 -10.90 -20.42 -1.60
N GLY A 259 -9.80 -20.37 -0.83
CA GLY A 259 -8.54 -21.05 -1.15
C GLY A 259 -7.84 -20.48 -2.40
N LYS A 260 -8.09 -19.21 -2.74
CA LYS A 260 -7.56 -18.55 -3.93
C LYS A 260 -6.27 -17.77 -3.69
N LEU A 261 -5.87 -17.55 -2.42
CA LEU A 261 -4.60 -16.89 -2.11
C LEU A 261 -3.44 -17.86 -2.32
N THR A 262 -2.52 -17.51 -3.19
CA THR A 262 -1.23 -18.18 -3.41
C THR A 262 -0.11 -17.50 -2.62
N VAL A 263 -0.35 -16.31 -2.13
CA VAL A 263 0.53 -15.51 -1.27
C VAL A 263 -0.20 -15.27 0.04
N ARG A 264 0.45 -15.61 1.15
CA ARG A 264 -0.10 -15.30 2.48
C ARG A 264 -0.11 -13.80 2.71
N ALA A 265 -1.16 -13.27 3.33
CA ALA A 265 -1.25 -11.85 3.64
C ALA A 265 -1.36 -11.62 5.15
N ARG A 266 -0.70 -10.56 5.61
CA ARG A 266 -0.85 -9.98 6.92
C ARG A 266 -1.45 -8.59 6.75
N GLY A 267 -2.59 -8.37 7.36
CA GLY A 267 -3.20 -7.04 7.45
C GLY A 267 -2.79 -6.32 8.73
N VAL A 268 -3.24 -5.09 8.85
CA VAL A 268 -3.00 -4.24 10.01
C VAL A 268 -4.30 -3.61 10.50
N TYR A 269 -4.37 -3.25 11.79
CA TYR A 269 -5.31 -2.24 12.27
C TYR A 269 -4.58 -0.92 12.43
N MET A 270 -5.12 0.15 11.87
CA MET A 270 -4.53 1.50 11.96
C MET A 270 -5.00 2.21 13.23
N LEU A 271 -4.05 2.68 14.05
CA LEU A 271 -4.30 3.58 15.17
C LEU A 271 -4.08 5.03 14.75
N GLU A 272 -5.10 5.85 14.99
CA GLU A 272 -5.07 7.27 14.72
C GLU A 272 -4.72 8.08 15.98
N PRO A 273 -3.95 9.18 15.83
CA PRO A 273 -3.68 10.10 16.90
C PRO A 273 -4.98 10.61 17.53
N GLY A 274 -5.05 10.66 18.86
CA GLY A 274 -6.24 11.13 19.58
C GLY A 274 -7.41 10.16 19.66
N ALA A 275 -7.47 9.14 18.81
CA ALA A 275 -8.51 8.12 18.80
C ALA A 275 -8.07 6.76 19.37
N PHE A 276 -6.77 6.56 19.66
CA PHE A 276 -6.23 5.26 20.03
C PHE A 276 -6.89 4.65 21.28
N GLY A 277 -7.32 5.47 22.24
CA GLY A 277 -8.02 5.03 23.44
C GLY A 277 -9.37 4.36 23.19
N GLU A 278 -10.03 4.72 22.08
CA GLU A 278 -11.30 4.13 21.64
C GLU A 278 -11.07 2.99 20.63
N GLN A 279 -10.10 3.16 19.72
CA GLN A 279 -9.83 2.21 18.64
C GLN A 279 -9.16 0.91 19.15
N LEU A 280 -8.15 1.02 20.01
CA LEU A 280 -7.41 -0.16 20.48
C LEU A 280 -8.30 -1.20 21.18
N PRO A 281 -9.23 -0.85 22.08
CA PRO A 281 -10.18 -1.81 22.64
C PRO A 281 -11.03 -2.52 21.57
N GLN A 282 -11.42 -1.81 20.50
CA GLN A 282 -12.17 -2.41 19.39
C GLN A 282 -11.31 -3.43 18.63
N PHE A 283 -10.03 -3.10 18.36
CA PHE A 283 -9.11 -4.02 17.69
C PHE A 283 -8.79 -5.24 18.55
N ILE A 284 -8.64 -5.08 19.86
CA ILE A 284 -8.49 -6.19 20.80
C ILE A 284 -9.71 -7.14 20.73
N ASN A 285 -10.91 -6.60 20.70
CA ASN A 285 -12.13 -7.41 20.60
C ASN A 285 -12.26 -8.12 19.24
N ARG A 286 -11.68 -7.56 18.17
CA ARG A 286 -11.69 -8.16 16.81
C ARG A 286 -10.52 -9.08 16.56
N LYS A 287 -9.52 -9.11 17.43
CA LYS A 287 -8.29 -9.88 17.21
C LYS A 287 -8.61 -11.35 16.92
N GLY A 288 -8.13 -11.86 15.78
CA GLY A 288 -8.35 -13.22 15.33
C GLY A 288 -9.72 -13.47 14.69
N SER A 289 -10.66 -12.51 14.71
CA SER A 289 -11.99 -12.72 14.09
C SER A 289 -11.94 -12.82 12.57
N ASP A 290 -10.97 -12.15 11.95
CA ASP A 290 -10.77 -12.12 10.51
C ASP A 290 -9.73 -13.15 10.04
N ASP A 291 -9.10 -13.89 10.96
CA ASP A 291 -8.06 -14.86 10.63
C ASP A 291 -8.61 -16.06 9.85
N VAL A 292 -7.96 -16.38 8.74
CA VAL A 292 -8.26 -17.57 7.93
C VAL A 292 -7.03 -18.46 7.87
N GLY A 293 -6.85 -19.29 8.86
CA GLY A 293 -5.75 -20.23 8.98
C GLY A 293 -4.38 -19.54 8.89
N LYS A 294 -3.56 -20.00 7.93
CA LYS A 294 -2.25 -19.43 7.65
C LYS A 294 -2.30 -18.35 6.55
N ASP A 295 -3.39 -18.27 5.81
CA ASP A 295 -3.44 -17.52 4.55
C ASP A 295 -3.72 -16.04 4.75
N PHE A 296 -4.54 -15.68 5.74
CA PHE A 296 -4.76 -14.29 6.14
C PHE A 296 -4.81 -14.14 7.66
N ARG A 297 -4.21 -13.08 8.21
CA ARG A 297 -4.30 -12.69 9.62
C ARG A 297 -4.15 -11.18 9.79
N ILE A 298 -4.68 -10.68 10.92
CA ILE A 298 -4.41 -9.32 11.42
C ILE A 298 -3.87 -9.44 12.84
N ASP A 299 -2.57 -9.36 12.96
CA ASP A 299 -1.82 -9.44 14.23
C ASP A 299 -0.93 -8.21 14.49
N THR A 300 -1.06 -7.17 13.68
CA THR A 300 -0.20 -5.98 13.70
C THR A 300 -1.03 -4.71 13.83
N ILE A 301 -0.55 -3.79 14.68
CA ILE A 301 -1.04 -2.41 14.76
C ILE A 301 -0.12 -1.54 13.89
N LYS A 302 -0.72 -0.75 12.99
CA LYS A 302 -0.02 0.28 12.20
C LYS A 302 -0.19 1.64 12.83
N ILE A 303 0.91 2.37 12.92
CA ILE A 303 0.96 3.75 13.40
C ILE A 303 1.73 4.59 12.36
N PHE A 304 1.22 5.77 12.06
CA PHE A 304 1.98 6.81 11.39
C PHE A 304 2.48 7.79 12.46
N ALA A 305 3.79 7.80 12.71
CA ALA A 305 4.38 8.71 13.70
C ALA A 305 4.38 10.16 13.21
N GLU A 306 4.40 10.32 11.89
CA GLU A 306 4.56 11.61 11.21
C GLU A 306 3.89 11.59 9.84
N GLY A 307 3.81 12.75 9.22
CA GLY A 307 3.42 12.90 7.81
C GLY A 307 4.57 12.51 6.87
N MET A 308 5.00 13.44 6.00
CA MET A 308 6.06 13.14 5.05
C MET A 308 7.41 12.95 5.74
N PHE A 309 7.83 13.91 6.61
CA PHE A 309 9.08 13.85 7.38
C PHE A 309 8.97 14.69 8.65
N VAL A 310 9.63 14.26 9.73
CA VAL A 310 9.97 15.10 10.87
C VAL A 310 11.49 15.08 11.04
N LEU A 311 12.12 16.27 10.97
CA LEU A 311 13.56 16.42 10.93
C LEU A 311 14.10 17.12 12.19
N LYS A 312 15.29 16.74 12.66
CA LYS A 312 16.02 17.45 13.71
C LYS A 312 16.43 18.85 13.28
N GLU A 313 16.89 18.97 12.02
CA GLU A 313 17.20 20.24 11.41
C GLU A 313 16.06 20.71 10.50
N PRO A 314 15.83 22.01 10.37
CA PRO A 314 14.81 22.52 9.45
C PRO A 314 15.09 22.10 8.01
N PHE A 315 14.04 21.96 7.22
CA PHE A 315 14.19 21.92 5.77
C PHE A 315 14.98 23.11 5.25
N THR A 316 15.59 22.96 4.08
CA THR A 316 16.34 24.05 3.45
C THR A 316 15.45 25.27 3.23
N GLU A 317 16.04 26.48 3.29
CA GLU A 317 15.29 27.73 3.02
C GLU A 317 14.65 27.73 1.61
N GLU A 318 15.29 27.07 0.63
CA GLU A 318 14.77 26.89 -0.72
C GLU A 318 13.50 26.03 -0.69
N PHE A 319 13.55 24.82 -0.09
CA PHE A 319 12.39 23.93 0.05
C PHE A 319 11.23 24.60 0.80
N ILE A 320 11.54 25.30 1.92
CA ILE A 320 10.55 26.04 2.71
C ILE A 320 9.86 27.11 1.86
N SER A 321 10.65 27.88 1.10
CA SER A 321 10.13 28.96 0.23
C SER A 321 9.29 28.41 -0.91
N GLU A 322 9.75 27.34 -1.58
CA GLU A 322 9.05 26.72 -2.70
C GLU A 322 7.71 26.08 -2.31
N ASN A 323 7.60 25.59 -1.07
CA ASN A 323 6.41 24.92 -0.58
C ASN A 323 5.54 25.79 0.33
N GLY A 324 5.90 27.06 0.51
CA GLY A 324 5.12 28.00 1.33
C GLY A 324 5.11 27.69 2.83
N MET A 325 6.10 26.93 3.31
CA MET A 325 6.20 26.53 4.71
C MET A 325 6.74 27.66 5.59
N PRO A 326 6.42 27.70 6.89
CA PRO A 326 6.98 28.69 7.79
C PRO A 326 8.48 28.49 7.96
N LYS A 327 9.21 29.61 8.15
CA LYS A 327 10.66 29.58 8.38
C LYS A 327 11.02 28.66 9.54
N GLY A 328 11.97 27.76 9.31
CA GLY A 328 12.42 26.79 10.30
C GLY A 328 11.53 25.56 10.43
N TYR A 329 10.63 25.33 9.45
CA TYR A 329 9.78 24.15 9.42
C TYR A 329 10.60 22.85 9.44
N ARG A 330 10.17 21.90 10.26
CA ARG A 330 10.84 20.61 10.49
C ARG A 330 9.94 19.39 10.23
N GLY A 331 8.76 19.62 9.71
CA GLY A 331 7.72 18.61 9.63
C GLY A 331 6.73 18.69 10.79
N THR A 332 5.70 17.84 10.73
CA THR A 332 4.64 17.80 11.74
C THR A 332 4.53 16.39 12.31
N PRO A 333 4.87 16.18 13.60
CA PRO A 333 4.62 14.92 14.26
C PRO A 333 3.10 14.76 14.45
N TYR A 334 2.58 13.55 14.20
CA TYR A 334 1.16 13.26 14.41
C TYR A 334 0.83 12.95 15.87
N TRP A 335 1.82 12.53 16.63
CA TRP A 335 1.68 12.14 18.02
C TRP A 335 2.57 13.00 18.93
N ASN A 336 2.14 13.19 20.16
CA ASN A 336 3.08 13.53 21.23
C ASN A 336 3.76 12.25 21.75
N ASP A 337 4.93 12.38 22.35
CA ASP A 337 5.76 11.25 22.78
C ASP A 337 5.06 10.35 23.82
N GLU A 338 4.24 10.92 24.71
CA GLU A 338 3.54 10.18 25.75
C GLU A 338 2.46 9.28 25.15
N ASP A 339 1.60 9.81 24.27
CA ASP A 339 0.52 9.07 23.64
C ASP A 339 1.08 8.02 22.67
N LEU A 340 2.14 8.34 21.89
CA LEU A 340 2.81 7.39 21.03
C LEU A 340 3.39 6.22 21.84
N GLY A 341 4.15 6.54 22.89
CA GLY A 341 4.74 5.53 23.77
C GLY A 341 3.68 4.64 24.41
N LYS A 342 2.59 5.23 24.88
CA LYS A 342 1.47 4.50 25.48
C LYS A 342 0.76 3.62 24.45
N SER A 343 0.49 4.11 23.25
CA SER A 343 -0.18 3.34 22.20
C SER A 343 0.64 2.10 21.79
N ILE A 344 1.96 2.24 21.69
CA ILE A 344 2.87 1.13 21.41
C ILE A 344 2.83 0.10 22.56
N GLU A 345 3.01 0.56 23.81
CA GLU A 345 3.04 -0.33 24.97
C GLU A 345 1.73 -1.11 25.14
N ASP A 346 0.59 -0.44 25.02
CA ASP A 346 -0.73 -1.04 25.19
C ASP A 346 -1.03 -2.03 24.03
N SER A 347 -0.63 -1.72 22.81
CA SER A 347 -0.73 -2.64 21.67
C SER A 347 0.08 -3.92 21.88
N MET A 348 1.34 -3.78 22.32
CA MET A 348 2.21 -4.92 22.61
C MET A 348 1.68 -5.76 23.78
N LYS A 349 1.17 -5.14 24.85
CA LYS A 349 0.51 -5.84 25.96
C LYS A 349 -0.72 -6.63 25.53
N ALA A 350 -1.44 -6.11 24.53
CA ALA A 350 -2.56 -6.83 23.90
C ALA A 350 -2.13 -7.95 22.95
N GLY A 351 -0.82 -8.13 22.77
CA GLY A 351 -0.22 -9.18 21.93
C GLY A 351 -0.27 -8.88 20.45
N PHE A 352 -0.33 -7.62 20.05
CA PHE A 352 -0.08 -7.19 18.68
C PHE A 352 1.40 -6.88 18.45
N ASP A 353 1.87 -7.14 17.26
CA ASP A 353 3.08 -6.51 16.74
C ASP A 353 2.77 -5.04 16.40
N VAL A 354 3.79 -4.19 16.38
CA VAL A 354 3.64 -2.77 16.05
C VAL A 354 4.50 -2.42 14.85
N HIS A 355 3.88 -1.82 13.84
CA HIS A 355 4.52 -1.37 12.61
C HIS A 355 4.37 0.15 12.50
N ILE A 356 5.48 0.88 12.53
CA ILE A 356 5.49 2.34 12.58
C ILE A 356 6.04 2.90 11.26
N HIS A 357 5.27 3.81 10.64
CA HIS A 357 5.79 4.68 9.60
C HIS A 357 6.57 5.81 10.26
N ALA A 358 7.86 5.91 9.95
CA ALA A 358 8.75 6.96 10.42
C ALA A 358 9.82 7.18 9.34
N MET A 359 9.86 8.36 8.75
CA MET A 359 10.72 8.75 7.63
C MET A 359 11.80 9.75 8.05
N GLY A 360 11.53 10.52 9.09
CA GLY A 360 12.43 11.51 9.63
C GLY A 360 13.58 10.95 10.48
N ASP A 361 14.35 11.85 11.12
CA ASP A 361 15.55 11.51 11.89
C ASP A 361 15.43 11.78 13.41
#